data_aed1fca662601785ad9a59ed48aba63f
#
_entry.id   aed1fca662601785ad9a59ed48aba63f
#
_cell.length_a   1.000
_cell.length_b   1.000
_cell.length_c   1.000
_cell.angle_alpha   90.00
_cell.angle_beta   90.00
_cell.angle_gamma   90.00
#
_symmetry.space_group_name_H-M   'P 1'
#
loop_
_entity.id
_entity.type
_entity.pdbx_description
1 polymer ?
#
loop_
_entity_poly.entity_id
_entity_poly.type
_entity_poly.pdbx_seq_one_letter_code
_entity_poly.pdbx_strand_id
1 'polypeptide(L)'
;MRRILIVFALAILLLPAPPSTKPAAVRPGTLLVTARAVPLDSSDPDRRRVGTLTYLGGWQLGSDNPGFGSISSLLVDGPGQILALSDAGVLMGFHVGPGRASRRPFIAPLPVRAQDRDRPWWSWDSESMTHDPASDRYWVGFELLQAICRYSPGFARVEACRTWPEIVAWPKTGSIESFTRLPDRRFIAIGEMGMTADGHHDTLLWSGDPAEHDTADPIHLHYVAPQGYRPTDMVALDDRHLLVLNRRLTLQDLFTATIAMIELPENPAPNTELRARTLARLAPPLLADNFEGLALSREQGRTILWVASDDNHEFFQRTLLLKFRLD
;
A
#
# COMPACT_ATOMS: atom_id res chain seq x y z
N MET A 1 -2.25 40.54 -4.50
CA MET A 1 -1.67 39.96 -3.26
C MET A 1 -2.31 38.62 -2.85
N ARG A 2 -3.64 38.49 -2.75
CA ARG A 2 -4.29 37.19 -2.39
C ARG A 2 -3.97 36.02 -3.35
N ARG A 3 -3.90 36.27 -4.66
CA ARG A 3 -3.58 35.22 -5.66
C ARG A 3 -2.11 34.74 -5.60
N ILE A 4 -1.18 35.61 -5.22
CA ILE A 4 0.24 35.27 -5.05
C ILE A 4 0.45 34.41 -3.79
N LEU A 5 -0.29 34.68 -2.70
CA LEU A 5 -0.27 33.87 -1.49
C LEU A 5 -0.81 32.45 -1.70
N ILE A 6 -1.84 32.28 -2.55
CA ILE A 6 -2.40 30.97 -2.90
C ILE A 6 -1.39 30.16 -3.74
N VAL A 7 -0.68 30.80 -4.67
CA VAL A 7 0.35 30.12 -5.49
C VAL A 7 1.54 29.72 -4.63
N PHE A 8 1.94 30.52 -3.65
CA PHE A 8 3.02 30.15 -2.70
C PHE A 8 2.61 29.01 -1.76
N ALA A 9 1.37 29.00 -1.25
CA ALA A 9 0.85 27.89 -0.42
C ALA A 9 0.74 26.58 -1.21
N LEU A 10 0.37 26.65 -2.49
CA LEU A 10 0.30 25.50 -3.38
C LEU A 10 1.68 25.01 -3.84
N ALA A 11 2.66 25.90 -3.99
CA ALA A 11 4.04 25.51 -4.30
C ALA A 11 4.72 24.76 -3.11
N ILE A 12 4.34 25.07 -1.87
CA ILE A 12 4.79 24.36 -0.68
C ILE A 12 4.17 22.94 -0.61
N LEU A 13 2.96 22.75 -1.12
CA LEU A 13 2.29 21.44 -1.22
C LEU A 13 2.88 20.53 -2.32
N LEU A 14 3.64 21.09 -3.26
CA LEU A 14 4.27 20.35 -4.36
C LEU A 14 5.76 20.06 -4.13
N LEU A 15 6.35 20.64 -3.08
CA LEU A 15 7.68 20.24 -2.64
C LEU A 15 7.53 18.87 -1.95
N PRO A 16 8.41 17.90 -2.27
CA PRO A 16 8.50 16.71 -1.43
C PRO A 16 8.70 17.21 0.00
N ALA A 17 7.86 16.76 0.92
CA ALA A 17 8.00 17.13 2.32
C ALA A 17 9.46 16.90 2.71
N PRO A 18 10.14 17.87 3.36
CA PRO A 18 11.48 17.62 3.85
C PRO A 18 11.37 16.38 4.74
N PRO A 19 12.29 15.38 4.61
CA PRO A 19 12.22 14.18 5.41
C PRO A 19 12.02 14.61 6.87
N SER A 20 10.97 14.11 7.50
CA SER A 20 10.60 14.51 8.85
C SER A 20 11.83 14.35 9.74
N THR A 21 12.27 15.42 10.38
CA THR A 21 13.56 15.47 11.06
C THR A 21 13.62 14.63 12.35
N LYS A 22 12.51 14.00 12.74
CA LYS A 22 12.45 12.97 13.80
C LYS A 22 11.27 12.05 13.55
N PRO A 23 11.49 10.71 13.61
CA PRO A 23 10.36 9.80 13.71
C PRO A 23 9.54 10.18 14.93
N ALA A 24 8.25 10.20 14.81
CA ALA A 24 7.40 10.14 15.97
C ALA A 24 7.86 8.91 16.77
N ALA A 25 8.29 9.12 18.02
CA ALA A 25 8.85 8.03 18.81
C ALA A 25 7.76 6.98 19.02
N VAL A 26 7.83 5.91 18.23
CA VAL A 26 6.95 4.74 18.40
C VAL A 26 7.06 4.30 19.85
N ARG A 27 5.94 4.21 20.53
CA ARG A 27 5.86 3.61 21.86
C ARG A 27 5.39 2.17 21.71
N PRO A 28 6.30 1.19 21.62
CA PRO A 28 5.92 -0.20 21.43
C PRO A 28 4.99 -0.68 22.55
N GLY A 29 3.96 -1.43 22.19
CA GLY A 29 3.02 -1.95 23.18
C GLY A 29 1.60 -2.15 22.64
N THR A 30 0.61 -2.01 23.51
CA THR A 30 -0.80 -2.10 23.12
C THR A 30 -1.22 -0.84 22.36
N LEU A 31 -1.79 -1.02 21.18
CA LEU A 31 -2.31 0.06 20.36
C LEU A 31 -3.81 0.26 20.64
N LEU A 32 -4.18 1.47 21.01
CA LEU A 32 -5.57 1.88 21.11
C LEU A 32 -5.91 2.75 19.89
N VAL A 33 -6.85 2.27 19.08
CA VAL A 33 -7.33 2.99 17.89
C VAL A 33 -8.76 3.45 18.10
N THR A 34 -9.00 4.73 17.89
CA THR A 34 -10.33 5.30 17.74
C THR A 34 -10.76 5.18 16.28
N ALA A 35 -12.01 4.83 16.02
CA ALA A 35 -12.56 4.66 14.68
C ALA A 35 -13.89 5.40 14.58
N ARG A 36 -13.89 6.52 13.86
CA ARG A 36 -15.07 7.31 13.59
C ARG A 36 -15.62 6.98 12.21
N ALA A 37 -16.86 6.48 12.13
CA ALA A 37 -17.49 6.15 10.86
C ALA A 37 -17.58 7.39 9.94
N VAL A 38 -17.32 7.17 8.65
CA VAL A 38 -17.42 8.18 7.60
C VAL A 38 -18.28 7.66 6.44
N PRO A 39 -19.13 8.51 5.81
CA PRO A 39 -19.86 8.12 4.61
C PRO A 39 -18.94 8.14 3.38
N LEU A 40 -19.31 7.40 2.34
CA LEU A 40 -18.62 7.45 1.04
C LEU A 40 -18.74 8.82 0.37
N ASP A 41 -19.89 9.46 0.55
CA ASP A 41 -20.22 10.79 0.05
C ASP A 41 -20.89 11.58 1.18
N SER A 42 -20.30 12.70 1.58
CA SER A 42 -20.83 13.52 2.67
C SER A 42 -22.12 14.26 2.28
N SER A 43 -22.36 14.47 0.99
CA SER A 43 -23.58 15.10 0.46
C SER A 43 -24.72 14.10 0.23
N ASP A 44 -24.38 12.81 0.09
CA ASP A 44 -25.33 11.69 -0.02
C ASP A 44 -24.85 10.53 0.87
N PRO A 45 -25.12 10.57 2.20
CA PRO A 45 -24.64 9.56 3.14
C PRO A 45 -25.15 8.15 2.89
N ASP A 46 -26.21 7.99 2.11
CA ASP A 46 -26.79 6.70 1.74
C ASP A 46 -26.15 6.09 0.48
N ARG A 47 -25.29 6.83 -0.20
CA ARG A 47 -24.57 6.34 -1.35
C ARG A 47 -23.69 5.16 -1.00
N ARG A 48 -23.86 4.03 -1.72
CA ARG A 48 -23.12 2.78 -1.47
C ARG A 48 -22.35 2.28 -2.69
N ARG A 49 -22.55 2.86 -3.87
CA ARG A 49 -21.91 2.35 -5.09
C ARG A 49 -20.88 3.32 -5.64
N VAL A 50 -19.76 2.74 -6.05
CA VAL A 50 -18.71 3.40 -6.82
C VAL A 50 -18.16 2.41 -7.85
N GLY A 51 -18.46 2.63 -9.14
CA GLY A 51 -18.15 1.68 -10.19
C GLY A 51 -18.77 0.30 -9.93
N THR A 52 -17.95 -0.75 -9.93
CA THR A 52 -18.34 -2.13 -9.64
C THR A 52 -18.20 -2.50 -8.16
N LEU A 53 -17.95 -1.54 -7.28
CA LEU A 53 -17.79 -1.77 -5.84
C LEU A 53 -19.02 -1.31 -5.06
N THR A 54 -19.38 -2.06 -4.02
CA THR A 54 -20.37 -1.66 -3.02
C THR A 54 -19.66 -1.27 -1.73
N TYR A 55 -19.82 -0.01 -1.30
CA TYR A 55 -19.30 0.50 -0.04
C TYR A 55 -20.03 -0.13 1.15
N LEU A 56 -19.29 -0.75 2.05
CA LEU A 56 -19.82 -1.41 3.25
C LEU A 56 -19.63 -0.56 4.51
N GLY A 57 -18.69 0.38 4.48
CA GLY A 57 -18.37 1.28 5.57
C GLY A 57 -16.96 1.84 5.43
N GLY A 58 -16.66 2.85 6.24
CA GLY A 58 -15.33 3.41 6.34
C GLY A 58 -15.17 4.13 7.66
N TRP A 59 -13.94 4.33 8.03
CA TRP A 59 -13.57 4.95 9.30
C TRP A 59 -12.41 5.92 9.11
N GLN A 60 -12.52 7.05 9.79
CA GLN A 60 -11.34 7.85 10.12
C GLN A 60 -10.77 7.30 11.40
N LEU A 61 -9.51 6.91 11.35
CA LEU A 61 -8.78 6.30 12.45
C LEU A 61 -7.94 7.35 13.17
N GLY A 62 -7.64 7.10 14.44
CA GLY A 62 -6.75 7.93 15.25
C GLY A 62 -6.24 7.18 16.47
N SER A 63 -5.10 7.60 17.00
CA SER A 63 -4.50 7.05 18.21
C SER A 63 -3.66 8.11 18.93
N ASP A 64 -3.52 7.96 20.25
CA ASP A 64 -2.59 8.78 21.03
C ASP A 64 -1.13 8.30 20.91
N ASN A 65 -0.90 7.18 20.22
CA ASN A 65 0.45 6.72 19.95
C ASN A 65 1.03 7.49 18.74
N PRO A 66 2.13 8.23 18.92
CA PRO A 66 2.67 9.08 17.86
C PRO A 66 3.23 8.31 16.66
N GLY A 67 3.42 7.00 16.78
CA GLY A 67 3.83 6.15 15.65
C GLY A 67 2.65 5.58 14.86
N PHE A 68 1.39 5.95 15.19
CA PHE A 68 0.21 5.52 14.44
C PHE A 68 -0.04 6.47 13.26
N GLY A 69 -0.29 5.93 12.08
CA GLY A 69 -0.51 6.66 10.85
C GLY A 69 0.47 6.26 9.74
N SER A 70 0.59 7.05 8.70
CA SER A 70 1.46 6.85 7.53
C SER A 70 1.36 5.42 6.99
N ILE A 71 0.12 4.95 6.76
CA ILE A 71 -0.12 3.56 6.32
C ILE A 71 0.19 3.43 4.84
N SER A 72 1.29 2.75 4.50
CA SER A 72 1.70 2.43 3.13
C SER A 72 1.14 1.09 2.66
N SER A 73 0.99 0.11 3.56
CA SER A 73 0.46 -1.20 3.19
C SER A 73 -0.36 -1.84 4.31
N LEU A 74 -1.26 -2.76 3.95
CA LEU A 74 -2.08 -3.48 4.94
C LEU A 74 -2.38 -4.92 4.53
N LEU A 75 -2.62 -5.75 5.54
CA LEU A 75 -3.16 -7.11 5.41
C LEU A 75 -4.39 -7.23 6.30
N VAL A 76 -5.31 -8.10 5.92
CA VAL A 76 -6.53 -8.37 6.69
C VAL A 76 -6.63 -9.85 7.00
N ASP A 77 -6.54 -10.18 8.28
CA ASP A 77 -6.60 -11.55 8.80
C ASP A 77 -7.93 -11.77 9.55
N GLY A 78 -8.97 -11.97 8.78
CA GLY A 78 -10.35 -12.11 9.29
C GLY A 78 -11.14 -10.79 9.32
N PRO A 79 -12.43 -10.84 9.66
CA PRO A 79 -13.31 -9.68 9.59
C PRO A 79 -12.85 -8.53 10.49
N GLY A 80 -12.39 -7.44 9.90
CA GLY A 80 -11.96 -6.24 10.62
C GLY A 80 -10.64 -6.34 11.38
N GLN A 81 -9.92 -7.45 11.30
CA GLN A 81 -8.59 -7.59 11.91
C GLN A 81 -7.52 -7.09 10.94
N ILE A 82 -6.94 -5.96 11.23
CA ILE A 82 -5.97 -5.27 10.38
C ILE A 82 -4.56 -5.47 10.92
N LEU A 83 -3.64 -5.73 10.02
CA LEU A 83 -2.21 -5.57 10.20
C LEU A 83 -1.74 -4.51 9.18
N ALA A 84 -1.37 -3.34 9.64
CA ALA A 84 -0.88 -2.25 8.81
C ALA A 84 0.63 -2.08 8.99
N LEU A 85 1.26 -1.61 7.94
CA LEU A 85 2.66 -1.21 7.89
C LEU A 85 2.73 0.27 7.53
N SER A 86 3.55 1.05 8.24
CA SER A 86 3.83 2.43 7.87
C SER A 86 5.13 2.54 7.07
N ASP A 87 5.29 3.65 6.32
CA ASP A 87 6.53 4.07 5.67
C ASP A 87 7.73 4.11 6.62
N ALA A 88 7.49 4.50 7.88
CA ALA A 88 8.52 4.53 8.93
C ALA A 88 8.91 3.15 9.50
N GLY A 89 8.47 2.05 8.90
CA GLY A 89 8.78 0.70 9.38
C GLY A 89 8.08 0.34 10.69
N VAL A 90 6.83 0.75 10.86
CA VAL A 90 6.03 0.44 12.05
C VAL A 90 4.92 -0.52 11.71
N LEU A 91 4.87 -1.63 12.43
CA LEU A 91 3.76 -2.59 12.39
C LEU A 91 2.66 -2.18 13.37
N MET A 92 1.43 -2.18 12.91
CA MET A 92 0.25 -1.81 13.68
C MET A 92 -0.82 -2.90 13.53
N GLY A 93 -1.09 -3.63 14.61
CA GLY A 93 -2.19 -4.62 14.68
C GLY A 93 -3.39 -4.04 15.42
N PHE A 94 -4.55 -3.97 14.79
CA PHE A 94 -5.77 -3.46 15.42
C PHE A 94 -7.04 -4.05 14.79
N HIS A 95 -8.19 -3.75 15.38
CA HIS A 95 -9.48 -4.21 14.88
C HIS A 95 -10.42 -3.02 14.65
N VAL A 96 -11.20 -3.06 13.56
CA VAL A 96 -12.24 -2.09 13.25
C VAL A 96 -13.55 -2.78 12.85
N GLY A 97 -14.66 -2.10 13.13
CA GLY A 97 -15.99 -2.60 12.79
C GLY A 97 -16.61 -3.47 13.89
N PRO A 98 -17.78 -4.06 13.62
CA PRO A 98 -18.48 -4.90 14.57
C PRO A 98 -17.75 -6.23 14.78
N GLY A 99 -17.80 -6.74 16.01
CA GLY A 99 -17.18 -8.00 16.39
C GLY A 99 -16.08 -7.85 17.45
N ARG A 100 -15.42 -8.96 17.77
CA ARG A 100 -14.28 -8.95 18.70
C ARG A 100 -13.00 -9.11 17.91
N ALA A 101 -11.96 -8.40 18.35
CA ALA A 101 -10.61 -8.61 17.86
C ALA A 101 -10.21 -10.08 18.04
N SER A 102 -9.71 -10.72 17.00
CA SER A 102 -9.16 -12.07 17.05
C SER A 102 -7.74 -12.08 17.62
N ARG A 103 -7.02 -10.97 17.52
CA ARG A 103 -5.67 -10.78 18.04
C ARG A 103 -5.62 -9.55 18.95
N ARG A 104 -4.67 -9.54 19.88
CA ARG A 104 -4.41 -8.35 20.72
C ARG A 104 -3.88 -7.22 19.86
N PRO A 105 -4.40 -5.98 20.03
CA PRO A 105 -3.87 -4.83 19.34
C PRO A 105 -2.44 -4.52 19.80
N PHE A 106 -1.57 -4.15 18.86
CA PHE A 106 -0.18 -3.84 19.12
C PHE A 106 0.36 -2.78 18.15
N ILE A 107 1.44 -2.13 18.58
CA ILE A 107 2.29 -1.31 17.73
C ILE A 107 3.74 -1.64 18.06
N ALA A 108 4.55 -1.86 17.04
CA ALA A 108 5.95 -2.22 17.18
C ALA A 108 6.76 -1.83 15.94
N PRO A 109 8.05 -1.51 16.07
CA PRO A 109 8.91 -1.35 14.91
C PRO A 109 9.11 -2.70 14.20
N LEU A 110 9.30 -2.68 12.88
CA LEU A 110 9.77 -3.82 12.12
C LEU A 110 11.11 -4.32 12.66
N PRO A 111 11.32 -5.63 12.80
CA PRO A 111 12.64 -6.16 13.09
C PRO A 111 13.62 -5.83 11.97
N VAL A 112 14.83 -5.47 12.35
CA VAL A 112 15.91 -5.15 11.42
C VAL A 112 17.06 -6.14 11.58
N ARG A 113 17.86 -6.36 10.52
CA ARG A 113 19.07 -7.19 10.60
C ARG A 113 20.08 -6.52 11.54
N ALA A 114 20.92 -7.32 12.20
CA ALA A 114 21.93 -6.81 13.16
C ALA A 114 22.85 -5.73 12.53
N GLN A 115 23.25 -5.92 11.28
CA GLN A 115 24.07 -5.00 10.51
C GLN A 115 23.39 -3.68 10.12
N ASP A 116 22.08 -3.62 10.23
CA ASP A 116 21.27 -2.46 9.82
C ASP A 116 20.73 -1.67 11.02
N ARG A 117 21.05 -2.08 12.26
CA ARG A 117 20.51 -1.45 13.49
C ARG A 117 20.86 0.04 13.64
N ASP A 118 22.02 0.42 13.13
CA ASP A 118 22.51 1.79 13.20
C ASP A 118 22.08 2.64 11.98
N ARG A 119 21.33 2.05 11.04
CA ARG A 119 20.79 2.82 9.93
C ARG A 119 19.71 3.77 10.44
N PRO A 120 19.68 5.00 9.92
CA PRO A 120 18.60 5.93 10.21
C PRO A 120 17.26 5.33 9.77
N TRP A 121 16.22 5.51 10.56
CA TRP A 121 14.88 4.96 10.29
C TRP A 121 14.33 5.36 8.91
N TRP A 122 14.56 6.60 8.45
CA TRP A 122 14.15 7.08 7.13
C TRP A 122 14.86 6.38 5.96
N SER A 123 15.88 5.59 6.21
CA SER A 123 16.55 4.80 5.16
C SER A 123 15.86 3.46 4.89
N TRP A 124 14.79 3.15 5.63
CA TRP A 124 14.02 1.92 5.47
C TRP A 124 12.91 2.11 4.47
N ASP A 125 12.06 3.10 4.67
CA ASP A 125 10.96 3.47 3.77
C ASP A 125 10.21 2.23 3.28
N SER A 126 9.36 1.67 4.17
CA SER A 126 8.66 0.42 3.90
C SER A 126 7.30 0.69 3.25
N GLU A 127 7.14 0.29 1.98
CA GLU A 127 6.01 0.71 1.16
C GLU A 127 5.02 -0.41 0.85
N SER A 128 5.45 -1.65 0.83
CA SER A 128 4.59 -2.76 0.46
C SER A 128 4.79 -3.97 1.34
N MET A 129 3.71 -4.73 1.54
CA MET A 129 3.75 -5.94 2.36
C MET A 129 2.86 -7.04 1.78
N THR A 130 3.36 -8.26 1.69
CA THR A 130 2.58 -9.44 1.31
C THR A 130 2.83 -10.61 2.26
N HIS A 131 1.92 -11.57 2.28
CA HIS A 131 1.90 -12.67 3.25
C HIS A 131 1.63 -14.01 2.57
N ASP A 132 2.29 -15.06 3.03
CA ASP A 132 1.96 -16.44 2.72
C ASP A 132 1.26 -17.10 3.91
N PRO A 133 -0.07 -17.31 3.87
CA PRO A 133 -0.80 -17.93 4.96
C PRO A 133 -0.35 -19.35 5.30
N ALA A 134 0.26 -20.06 4.33
CA ALA A 134 0.68 -21.45 4.53
C ALA A 134 1.95 -21.55 5.38
N SER A 135 2.89 -20.62 5.24
CA SER A 135 4.13 -20.58 6.01
C SER A 135 4.16 -19.51 7.10
N ASP A 136 3.14 -18.66 7.14
CA ASP A 136 3.04 -17.45 7.99
C ASP A 136 4.25 -16.50 7.81
N ARG A 137 4.87 -16.52 6.63
CA ARG A 137 5.96 -15.62 6.27
C ARG A 137 5.43 -14.36 5.61
N TYR A 138 6.16 -13.27 5.81
CA TYR A 138 5.84 -11.95 5.26
C TYR A 138 7.00 -11.45 4.41
N TRP A 139 6.69 -10.72 3.36
CA TRP A 139 7.68 -9.99 2.56
C TRP A 139 7.33 -8.52 2.60
N VAL A 140 8.35 -7.69 2.72
CA VAL A 140 8.25 -6.23 2.74
C VAL A 140 9.17 -5.66 1.67
N GLY A 141 8.62 -4.79 0.84
CA GLY A 141 9.36 -3.95 -0.09
C GLY A 141 9.80 -2.66 0.61
N PHE A 142 11.07 -2.31 0.43
CA PHE A 142 11.66 -1.09 0.97
C PHE A 142 12.11 -0.19 -0.15
N GLU A 143 11.59 1.03 -0.17
CA GLU A 143 11.84 1.98 -1.24
C GLU A 143 13.29 2.49 -1.23
N LEU A 144 13.71 3.15 -0.16
CA LEU A 144 15.06 3.73 -0.09
C LEU A 144 16.19 2.71 0.02
N LEU A 145 15.91 1.53 0.58
CA LEU A 145 16.84 0.40 0.54
C LEU A 145 16.87 -0.29 -0.82
N GLN A 146 15.84 -0.09 -1.64
CA GLN A 146 15.63 -0.77 -2.92
C GLN A 146 15.79 -2.30 -2.79
N ALA A 147 15.14 -2.86 -1.76
CA ALA A 147 15.28 -4.25 -1.36
C ALA A 147 13.94 -4.88 -1.00
N ILE A 148 13.85 -6.19 -1.18
CA ILE A 148 12.77 -7.02 -0.68
C ILE A 148 13.32 -7.86 0.46
N CYS A 149 12.67 -7.79 1.63
CA CYS A 149 13.04 -8.59 2.80
C CYS A 149 11.92 -9.56 3.19
N ARG A 150 12.30 -10.80 3.49
CA ARG A 150 11.40 -11.81 4.06
C ARG A 150 11.54 -11.89 5.55
N TYR A 151 10.39 -11.98 6.22
CA TYR A 151 10.26 -12.10 7.67
C TYR A 151 9.68 -13.45 8.07
N SER A 152 10.14 -13.97 9.21
CA SER A 152 9.59 -15.18 9.82
C SER A 152 8.18 -14.94 10.38
N PRO A 153 7.44 -16.03 10.74
CA PRO A 153 6.13 -15.95 11.37
C PRO A 153 6.06 -14.90 12.47
N GLY A 154 4.98 -14.09 12.43
CA GLY A 154 4.74 -13.03 13.40
C GLY A 154 5.78 -11.91 13.38
N PHE A 155 6.54 -11.74 12.32
CA PHE A 155 7.65 -10.77 12.22
C PHE A 155 8.71 -10.94 13.30
N ALA A 156 9.00 -12.18 13.76
CA ALA A 156 9.95 -12.40 14.84
C ALA A 156 11.40 -12.02 14.46
N ARG A 157 11.78 -12.17 13.18
CA ARG A 157 13.10 -11.78 12.65
C ARG A 157 13.07 -11.64 11.12
N VAL A 158 14.05 -10.92 10.58
CA VAL A 158 14.38 -10.95 9.16
C VAL A 158 15.07 -12.29 8.83
N GLU A 159 14.59 -13.00 7.81
CA GLU A 159 15.17 -14.26 7.35
C GLU A 159 16.11 -14.07 6.15
N ALA A 160 15.71 -13.23 5.20
CA ALA A 160 16.47 -12.92 3.99
C ALA A 160 16.16 -11.51 3.51
N CYS A 161 17.09 -10.87 2.82
CA CYS A 161 16.89 -9.61 2.10
C CYS A 161 17.75 -9.62 0.84
N ARG A 162 17.16 -9.17 -0.27
CA ARG A 162 17.88 -9.03 -1.55
C ARG A 162 17.54 -7.70 -2.22
N THR A 163 18.55 -7.07 -2.79
CA THR A 163 18.40 -5.99 -3.76
C THR A 163 18.48 -6.58 -5.17
N TRP A 164 17.68 -6.05 -6.07
CA TRP A 164 17.68 -6.46 -7.47
C TRP A 164 18.22 -5.31 -8.33
N PRO A 165 19.09 -5.58 -9.32
CA PRO A 165 19.58 -4.55 -10.23
C PRO A 165 18.45 -3.75 -10.88
N GLU A 166 17.36 -4.42 -11.21
CA GLU A 166 16.16 -3.85 -11.82
C GLU A 166 15.49 -2.82 -10.88
N ILE A 167 15.33 -3.17 -9.60
CA ILE A 167 14.77 -2.26 -8.58
C ILE A 167 15.74 -1.11 -8.31
N VAL A 168 17.05 -1.38 -8.28
CA VAL A 168 18.07 -0.33 -8.10
C VAL A 168 18.10 0.65 -9.27
N ALA A 169 17.69 0.22 -10.47
CA ALA A 169 17.55 1.09 -11.63
C ALA A 169 16.34 2.02 -11.55
N TRP A 170 15.34 1.72 -10.73
CA TRP A 170 14.21 2.59 -10.49
C TRP A 170 14.62 3.83 -9.66
N PRO A 171 13.91 4.97 -9.77
CA PRO A 171 14.11 6.09 -8.86
C PRO A 171 14.00 5.64 -7.40
N LYS A 172 14.81 6.20 -6.52
CA LYS A 172 14.77 5.85 -5.08
C LYS A 172 13.48 6.24 -4.41
N THR A 173 12.81 7.27 -4.92
CA THR A 173 11.46 7.68 -4.49
C THR A 173 10.46 7.23 -5.55
N GLY A 174 9.48 6.45 -5.18
CA GLY A 174 8.53 5.80 -6.09
C GLY A 174 9.07 4.49 -6.69
N SER A 175 9.81 3.68 -5.89
CA SER A 175 10.33 2.40 -6.38
C SER A 175 9.33 1.27 -6.19
N ILE A 176 9.44 0.45 -5.13
CA ILE A 176 8.65 -0.77 -4.95
C ILE A 176 7.41 -0.53 -4.07
N GLU A 177 6.47 0.29 -4.54
CA GLU A 177 5.24 0.54 -3.79
C GLU A 177 4.21 -0.58 -3.98
N SER A 178 4.01 -1.06 -5.19
CA SER A 178 3.07 -2.15 -5.48
C SER A 178 3.79 -3.49 -5.54
N PHE A 179 3.56 -4.36 -4.56
CA PHE A 179 4.21 -5.67 -4.48
C PHE A 179 3.29 -6.71 -3.87
N THR A 180 3.13 -7.87 -4.51
CA THR A 180 2.32 -8.96 -3.97
C THR A 180 2.84 -10.34 -4.37
N ARG A 181 2.52 -11.33 -3.52
CA ARG A 181 2.70 -12.74 -3.79
C ARG A 181 1.42 -13.31 -4.40
N LEU A 182 1.56 -14.04 -5.49
CA LEU A 182 0.47 -14.79 -6.11
C LEU A 182 0.21 -16.12 -5.36
N PRO A 183 -1.00 -16.67 -5.39
CA PRO A 183 -1.29 -17.97 -4.78
C PRO A 183 -0.40 -19.11 -5.29
N ASP A 184 0.01 -19.08 -6.57
CA ASP A 184 0.95 -20.02 -7.20
C ASP A 184 2.42 -19.84 -6.80
N ARG A 185 2.72 -18.95 -5.85
CA ARG A 185 4.04 -18.61 -5.29
C ARG A 185 4.93 -17.74 -6.16
N ARG A 186 4.47 -17.26 -7.31
CA ARG A 186 5.14 -16.16 -8.01
C ARG A 186 4.99 -14.87 -7.23
N PHE A 187 5.88 -13.93 -7.51
CA PHE A 187 5.82 -12.58 -6.95
C PHE A 187 5.83 -11.56 -8.07
N ILE A 188 5.13 -10.46 -7.88
CA ILE A 188 5.08 -9.38 -8.85
C ILE A 188 5.22 -8.02 -8.14
N ALA A 189 6.01 -7.13 -8.73
CA ALA A 189 6.17 -5.75 -8.29
C ALA A 189 6.00 -4.79 -9.45
N ILE A 190 5.42 -3.62 -9.18
CA ILE A 190 5.29 -2.51 -10.13
C ILE A 190 6.01 -1.30 -9.52
N GLY A 191 6.92 -0.69 -10.27
CA GLY A 191 7.57 0.55 -9.86
C GLY A 191 6.62 1.75 -10.01
N GLU A 192 6.40 2.54 -8.95
CA GLU A 192 5.57 3.75 -9.04
C GLU A 192 6.18 4.76 -10.00
N MET A 193 7.49 4.98 -9.91
CA MET A 193 8.27 5.88 -10.77
C MET A 193 9.26 5.14 -11.68
N GLY A 194 9.31 3.81 -11.60
CA GLY A 194 10.07 2.97 -12.52
C GLY A 194 9.37 2.93 -13.87
N MET A 195 9.87 3.70 -14.84
CA MET A 195 9.22 3.85 -16.14
C MET A 195 10.00 3.15 -17.24
N THR A 196 9.29 2.47 -18.13
CA THR A 196 9.84 1.93 -19.37
C THR A 196 10.02 3.04 -20.41
N ALA A 197 10.76 2.77 -21.49
CA ALA A 197 10.95 3.73 -22.59
C ALA A 197 9.62 4.16 -23.25
N ASP A 198 8.60 3.28 -23.20
CA ASP A 198 7.26 3.54 -23.77
C ASP A 198 6.37 4.34 -22.82
N GLY A 199 6.88 4.74 -21.65
CA GLY A 199 6.14 5.51 -20.65
C GLY A 199 5.14 4.70 -19.85
N HIS A 200 5.30 3.39 -19.75
CA HIS A 200 4.57 2.51 -18.88
C HIS A 200 5.36 2.24 -17.59
N HIS A 201 4.70 1.72 -16.56
CA HIS A 201 5.39 1.34 -15.33
C HIS A 201 6.09 -0.01 -15.51
N ASP A 202 7.40 -0.04 -15.23
CA ASP A 202 8.17 -1.27 -15.24
C ASP A 202 7.66 -2.21 -14.16
N THR A 203 7.49 -3.45 -14.53
CA THR A 203 6.87 -4.48 -13.70
C THR A 203 7.73 -5.73 -13.72
N LEU A 204 8.06 -6.23 -12.54
CA LEU A 204 8.93 -7.38 -12.35
C LEU A 204 8.12 -8.59 -11.87
N LEU A 205 8.26 -9.72 -12.56
CA LEU A 205 7.61 -10.99 -12.20
C LEU A 205 8.67 -12.05 -11.91
N TRP A 206 8.73 -12.49 -10.65
CA TRP A 206 9.61 -13.59 -10.21
C TRP A 206 8.84 -14.91 -10.15
N SER A 207 9.50 -15.98 -10.59
CA SER A 207 8.99 -17.37 -10.50
C SER A 207 9.11 -17.97 -9.10
N GLY A 208 9.87 -17.34 -8.20
CA GLY A 208 10.14 -17.77 -6.82
C GLY A 208 10.32 -16.60 -5.87
N ASP A 209 10.77 -16.88 -4.65
CA ASP A 209 10.93 -15.90 -3.57
C ASP A 209 11.99 -14.84 -3.92
N PRO A 210 11.63 -13.56 -4.10
CA PRO A 210 12.59 -12.53 -4.50
C PRO A 210 13.57 -12.12 -3.38
N ALA A 211 13.38 -12.58 -2.16
CA ALA A 211 14.34 -12.36 -1.07
C ALA A 211 15.46 -13.42 -1.05
N GLU A 212 15.33 -14.52 -1.79
CA GLU A 212 16.35 -15.58 -1.87
C GLU A 212 17.37 -15.31 -2.97
N HIS A 213 18.64 -15.68 -2.70
CA HIS A 213 19.74 -15.40 -3.62
C HIS A 213 19.76 -16.31 -4.86
N ASP A 214 19.14 -17.47 -4.79
CA ASP A 214 19.06 -18.46 -5.88
C ASP A 214 17.81 -18.31 -6.75
N THR A 215 16.93 -17.36 -6.44
CA THR A 215 15.79 -17.04 -7.31
C THR A 215 16.28 -16.48 -8.64
N ALA A 216 15.72 -17.00 -9.73
CA ALA A 216 16.02 -16.56 -11.10
C ALA A 216 15.63 -15.09 -11.31
N ASP A 217 16.28 -14.45 -12.27
CA ASP A 217 16.00 -13.08 -12.66
C ASP A 217 14.52 -12.91 -13.06
N PRO A 218 13.92 -11.76 -12.74
CA PRO A 218 12.52 -11.51 -13.04
C PRO A 218 12.27 -11.34 -14.54
N ILE A 219 11.03 -11.62 -14.95
CA ILE A 219 10.55 -11.22 -16.27
C ILE A 219 10.07 -9.77 -16.17
N HIS A 220 10.55 -8.91 -17.08
CA HIS A 220 10.04 -7.55 -17.22
C HIS A 220 8.71 -7.55 -17.96
N LEU A 221 7.71 -6.89 -17.39
CA LEU A 221 6.39 -6.63 -17.95
C LEU A 221 6.12 -5.14 -17.89
N HIS A 222 5.08 -4.67 -18.56
CA HIS A 222 4.74 -3.24 -18.63
C HIS A 222 3.34 -3.01 -18.06
N TYR A 223 3.22 -2.35 -16.92
CA TYR A 223 1.91 -1.96 -16.40
C TYR A 223 1.44 -0.66 -17.05
N VAL A 224 0.29 -0.74 -17.73
CA VAL A 224 -0.37 0.40 -18.36
C VAL A 224 -1.43 0.95 -17.42
N ALA A 225 -1.03 1.91 -16.58
CA ALA A 225 -1.90 2.53 -15.59
C ALA A 225 -3.03 3.37 -16.23
N PRO A 226 -4.13 3.64 -15.53
CA PRO A 226 -5.08 4.67 -15.94
C PRO A 226 -4.38 6.02 -16.12
N GLN A 227 -4.80 6.79 -17.11
CA GLN A 227 -4.11 8.01 -17.53
C GLN A 227 -3.87 9.01 -16.37
N GLY A 228 -2.61 9.31 -16.11
CA GLY A 228 -2.15 10.25 -15.09
C GLY A 228 -2.19 9.70 -13.66
N TYR A 229 -2.47 8.41 -13.48
CA TYR A 229 -2.40 7.72 -12.20
C TYR A 229 -1.11 6.90 -12.08
N ARG A 230 -0.67 6.66 -10.84
CA ARG A 230 0.49 5.85 -10.49
C ARG A 230 0.08 4.73 -9.54
N PRO A 231 0.63 3.51 -9.68
CA PRO A 231 0.34 2.40 -8.77
C PRO A 231 0.95 2.67 -7.39
N THR A 232 0.18 2.42 -6.33
CA THR A 232 0.61 2.59 -4.93
C THR A 232 0.48 1.31 -4.11
N ASP A 233 -0.38 0.35 -4.51
CA ASP A 233 -0.41 -0.98 -3.89
C ASP A 233 -1.11 -1.97 -4.82
N MET A 234 -0.94 -3.26 -4.54
CA MET A 234 -1.48 -4.32 -5.38
C MET A 234 -1.78 -5.58 -4.55
N VAL A 235 -2.91 -6.23 -4.88
CA VAL A 235 -3.27 -7.53 -4.28
C VAL A 235 -3.73 -8.52 -5.33
N ALA A 236 -3.41 -9.79 -5.12
CA ALA A 236 -3.84 -10.87 -5.99
C ALA A 236 -5.25 -11.38 -5.61
N LEU A 237 -6.16 -11.44 -6.58
CA LEU A 237 -7.44 -12.14 -6.45
C LEU A 237 -7.28 -13.65 -6.63
N ASP A 238 -6.43 -14.02 -7.57
CA ASP A 238 -6.01 -15.39 -7.92
C ASP A 238 -4.66 -15.35 -8.64
N ASP A 239 -4.24 -16.45 -9.27
CA ASP A 239 -2.94 -16.56 -9.95
C ASP A 239 -2.80 -15.65 -11.19
N ARG A 240 -3.90 -15.07 -11.66
CA ARG A 240 -3.93 -14.29 -12.90
C ARG A 240 -4.56 -12.90 -12.76
N HIS A 241 -5.48 -12.73 -11.83
CA HIS A 241 -6.18 -11.46 -11.65
C HIS A 241 -5.65 -10.72 -10.44
N LEU A 242 -5.24 -9.48 -10.66
CA LEU A 242 -4.74 -8.60 -9.61
C LEU A 242 -5.55 -7.31 -9.58
N LEU A 243 -5.75 -6.79 -8.39
CA LEU A 243 -6.26 -5.43 -8.19
C LEU A 243 -5.08 -4.51 -7.89
N VAL A 244 -5.01 -3.39 -8.60
CA VAL A 244 -4.02 -2.34 -8.42
C VAL A 244 -4.71 -1.08 -7.93
N LEU A 245 -4.26 -0.57 -6.81
CA LEU A 245 -4.60 0.76 -6.33
C LEU A 245 -3.70 1.76 -7.04
N ASN A 246 -4.30 2.81 -7.58
CA ASN A 246 -3.56 3.86 -8.26
C ASN A 246 -3.97 5.22 -7.71
N ARG A 247 -3.02 6.10 -7.51
CA ARG A 247 -3.18 7.44 -6.96
C ARG A 247 -2.85 8.50 -8.00
N ARG A 248 -3.51 9.64 -7.91
CA ARG A 248 -3.18 10.82 -8.67
C ARG A 248 -3.35 12.06 -7.80
N LEU A 249 -2.38 12.94 -7.83
CA LEU A 249 -2.44 14.27 -7.21
C LEU A 249 -2.52 15.34 -8.29
N THR A 250 -3.52 16.22 -8.22
CA THR A 250 -3.68 17.37 -9.11
C THR A 250 -4.07 18.60 -8.30
N LEU A 251 -3.82 19.79 -8.87
CA LEU A 251 -4.25 21.05 -8.24
C LEU A 251 -5.77 21.21 -8.18
N GLN A 252 -6.50 20.57 -9.09
CA GLN A 252 -7.95 20.69 -9.20
C GLN A 252 -8.69 19.77 -8.20
N ASP A 253 -8.29 18.50 -8.17
CA ASP A 253 -9.01 17.47 -7.43
C ASP A 253 -8.29 17.05 -6.14
N LEU A 254 -7.05 17.55 -5.91
CA LEU A 254 -6.12 17.05 -4.91
C LEU A 254 -5.89 15.54 -5.12
N PHE A 255 -5.94 14.73 -4.07
CA PHE A 255 -5.81 13.30 -4.19
C PHE A 255 -7.05 12.66 -4.79
N THR A 256 -6.85 11.80 -5.77
CA THR A 256 -7.86 10.89 -6.31
C THR A 256 -7.25 9.50 -6.46
N ALA A 257 -8.06 8.46 -6.38
CA ALA A 257 -7.59 7.10 -6.56
C ALA A 257 -8.47 6.30 -7.53
N THR A 258 -7.88 5.30 -8.16
CA THR A 258 -8.62 4.28 -8.91
C THR A 258 -8.24 2.90 -8.41
N ILE A 259 -9.21 2.01 -8.36
CA ILE A 259 -9.00 0.59 -8.19
C ILE A 259 -9.20 -0.03 -9.57
N ALA A 260 -8.16 -0.65 -10.09
CA ALA A 260 -8.17 -1.24 -11.42
C ALA A 260 -7.81 -2.72 -11.34
N MET A 261 -8.31 -3.51 -12.29
CA MET A 261 -7.96 -4.92 -12.44
C MET A 261 -7.02 -5.09 -13.63
N ILE A 262 -6.01 -5.92 -13.46
CA ILE A 262 -5.15 -6.44 -14.52
C ILE A 262 -5.27 -7.96 -14.60
N GLU A 263 -5.03 -8.50 -15.78
CA GLU A 263 -4.94 -9.93 -16.02
C GLU A 263 -3.50 -10.28 -16.42
N LEU A 264 -2.88 -11.17 -15.64
CA LEU A 264 -1.57 -11.73 -15.94
C LEU A 264 -1.75 -12.95 -16.85
N PRO A 265 -1.17 -12.99 -18.05
CA PRO A 265 -1.17 -14.17 -18.89
C PRO A 265 -0.55 -15.37 -18.17
N GLU A 266 -0.97 -16.58 -18.53
CA GLU A 266 -0.44 -17.82 -17.94
C GLU A 266 1.07 -17.94 -18.14
N ASN A 267 1.55 -17.61 -19.34
CA ASN A 267 2.97 -17.61 -19.71
C ASN A 267 3.32 -16.23 -20.32
N PRO A 268 3.54 -15.21 -19.48
CA PRO A 268 3.84 -13.89 -19.99
C PRO A 268 5.23 -13.84 -20.64
N ALA A 269 5.30 -13.30 -21.86
CA ALA A 269 6.56 -12.99 -22.51
C ALA A 269 7.14 -11.68 -21.94
N PRO A 270 8.46 -11.46 -22.02
CA PRO A 270 9.04 -10.17 -21.70
C PRO A 270 8.34 -9.02 -22.45
N ASN A 271 8.18 -7.90 -21.76
CA ASN A 271 7.49 -6.68 -22.25
C ASN A 271 5.98 -6.85 -22.52
N THR A 272 5.36 -7.92 -22.03
CA THR A 272 3.89 -8.04 -22.07
C THR A 272 3.23 -6.87 -21.35
N GLU A 273 2.30 -6.19 -22.01
CA GLU A 273 1.52 -5.12 -21.42
C GLU A 273 0.38 -5.65 -20.55
N LEU A 274 0.35 -5.19 -19.30
CA LEU A 274 -0.71 -5.42 -18.35
C LEU A 274 -1.62 -4.19 -18.31
N ARG A 275 -2.70 -4.19 -19.09
CA ARG A 275 -3.58 -3.03 -19.23
C ARG A 275 -4.60 -2.97 -18.09
N ALA A 276 -4.60 -1.86 -17.36
CA ALA A 276 -5.52 -1.61 -16.27
C ALA A 276 -6.97 -1.41 -16.77
N ARG A 277 -7.91 -2.19 -16.24
CA ARG A 277 -9.36 -1.97 -16.38
C ARG A 277 -9.90 -1.37 -15.08
N THR A 278 -10.23 -0.09 -15.10
CA THR A 278 -10.76 0.60 -13.91
C THR A 278 -12.08 -0.01 -13.45
N LEU A 279 -12.16 -0.39 -12.18
CA LEU A 279 -13.35 -0.90 -11.50
C LEU A 279 -14.09 0.20 -10.74
N ALA A 280 -13.33 1.10 -10.11
CA ALA A 280 -13.87 2.21 -9.32
C ALA A 280 -12.91 3.41 -9.34
N ARG A 281 -13.48 4.61 -9.15
CA ARG A 281 -12.72 5.85 -8.97
C ARG A 281 -13.22 6.57 -7.72
N LEU A 282 -12.32 6.85 -6.81
CA LEU A 282 -12.52 7.66 -5.60
C LEU A 282 -12.00 9.07 -5.90
N ALA A 283 -12.93 9.99 -6.07
CA ALA A 283 -12.66 11.39 -6.39
C ALA A 283 -13.82 12.26 -5.89
N PRO A 284 -13.63 13.53 -5.60
CA PRO A 284 -14.72 14.42 -5.20
C PRO A 284 -15.96 14.29 -6.11
N PRO A 285 -17.20 14.28 -5.59
CA PRO A 285 -17.59 14.49 -4.18
C PRO A 285 -17.43 13.27 -3.27
N LEU A 286 -16.96 12.12 -3.79
CA LEU A 286 -16.71 10.95 -2.95
C LEU A 286 -15.52 11.21 -2.04
N LEU A 287 -15.47 10.44 -0.94
CA LEU A 287 -14.33 10.40 -0.05
C LEU A 287 -13.07 10.04 -0.82
N ALA A 288 -12.13 10.96 -0.84
CA ALA A 288 -10.84 10.83 -1.50
C ALA A 288 -9.74 11.33 -0.56
N ASP A 289 -8.61 10.67 -0.59
CA ASP A 289 -7.41 11.00 0.18
C ASP A 289 -6.19 10.34 -0.48
N ASN A 290 -5.04 10.40 0.15
CA ASN A 290 -3.80 9.77 -0.25
C ASN A 290 -3.87 8.25 -0.03
N PHE A 291 -4.66 7.52 -0.85
CA PHE A 291 -4.83 6.07 -0.70
C PHE A 291 -3.58 5.34 -1.20
N GLU A 292 -2.98 4.54 -0.29
CA GLU A 292 -1.75 3.80 -0.54
C GLU A 292 -1.84 2.32 -0.16
N GLY A 293 -2.70 1.94 0.76
CA GLY A 293 -2.84 0.55 1.18
C GLY A 293 -4.05 -0.16 0.58
N LEU A 294 -3.87 -1.39 0.11
CA LEU A 294 -4.91 -2.24 -0.47
C LEU A 294 -4.84 -3.66 0.10
N ALA A 295 -5.95 -4.21 0.58
CA ALA A 295 -6.00 -5.59 1.04
C ALA A 295 -7.29 -6.30 0.66
N LEU A 296 -7.25 -7.62 0.65
CA LEU A 296 -8.41 -8.47 0.45
C LEU A 296 -8.71 -9.31 1.69
N SER A 297 -10.00 -9.54 1.90
CA SER A 297 -10.47 -10.59 2.81
C SER A 297 -11.66 -11.35 2.21
N ARG A 298 -11.98 -12.50 2.80
CA ARG A 298 -13.18 -13.26 2.46
C ARG A 298 -14.15 -13.20 3.63
N GLU A 299 -15.33 -12.67 3.39
CA GLU A 299 -16.39 -12.59 4.42
C GLU A 299 -17.67 -13.18 3.85
N GLN A 300 -18.21 -14.21 4.48
CA GLN A 300 -19.43 -14.90 4.05
C GLN A 300 -19.40 -15.30 2.56
N GLY A 301 -18.25 -15.78 2.07
CA GLY A 301 -18.04 -16.19 0.69
C GLY A 301 -17.86 -15.04 -0.31
N ARG A 302 -17.91 -13.79 0.13
CA ARG A 302 -17.75 -12.59 -0.71
C ARG A 302 -16.32 -12.05 -0.63
N THR A 303 -15.83 -11.49 -1.73
CA THR A 303 -14.57 -10.77 -1.75
C THR A 303 -14.77 -9.38 -1.18
N ILE A 304 -14.01 -9.06 -0.15
CA ILE A 304 -14.01 -7.76 0.51
C ILE A 304 -12.67 -7.08 0.25
N LEU A 305 -12.75 -5.85 -0.21
CA LEU A 305 -11.61 -4.98 -0.47
C LEU A 305 -11.51 -3.94 0.64
N TRP A 306 -10.31 -3.75 1.15
CA TRP A 306 -9.97 -2.74 2.13
C TRP A 306 -8.98 -1.76 1.51
N VAL A 307 -9.19 -0.47 1.73
CA VAL A 307 -8.37 0.60 1.19
C VAL A 307 -8.00 1.53 2.34
N ALA A 308 -6.71 1.77 2.54
CA ALA A 308 -6.22 2.68 3.56
C ALA A 308 -5.56 3.91 2.93
N SER A 309 -5.64 5.05 3.60
CA SER A 309 -4.88 6.24 3.23
C SER A 309 -3.69 6.45 4.16
N ASP A 310 -2.60 6.91 3.58
CA ASP A 310 -1.48 7.48 4.27
C ASP A 310 -1.77 8.96 4.60
N ASP A 311 -1.56 9.34 5.86
CA ASP A 311 -1.72 10.71 6.32
C ASP A 311 -0.40 11.49 6.37
N ASN A 312 0.72 10.85 6.01
CA ASN A 312 2.06 11.45 6.04
C ASN A 312 2.39 12.19 7.37
N HIS A 313 1.68 11.87 8.45
CA HIS A 313 1.65 12.65 9.69
C HIS A 313 1.35 14.15 9.47
N GLU A 314 0.64 14.50 8.40
CA GLU A 314 0.28 15.86 8.04
C GLU A 314 -1.11 16.21 8.57
N PHE A 315 -1.26 17.40 9.17
CA PHE A 315 -2.51 17.82 9.84
C PHE A 315 -3.72 17.95 8.91
N PHE A 316 -3.53 18.01 7.60
CA PHE A 316 -4.58 18.15 6.59
C PHE A 316 -4.93 16.83 5.88
N GLN A 317 -4.17 15.77 6.12
CA GLN A 317 -4.45 14.41 5.64
C GLN A 317 -5.09 13.58 6.76
N ARG A 318 -5.67 12.46 6.40
CA ARG A 318 -6.41 11.61 7.34
C ARG A 318 -6.00 10.16 7.18
N THR A 319 -5.84 9.46 8.28
CA THR A 319 -5.78 8.00 8.27
C THR A 319 -7.19 7.46 8.07
N LEU A 320 -7.53 7.08 6.85
CA LEU A 320 -8.81 6.49 6.48
C LEU A 320 -8.65 4.99 6.27
N LEU A 321 -9.71 4.24 6.61
CA LEU A 321 -9.84 2.84 6.23
C LEU A 321 -11.23 2.62 5.64
N LEU A 322 -11.30 2.23 4.38
CA LEU A 322 -12.55 2.00 3.66
C LEU A 322 -12.73 0.52 3.37
N LYS A 323 -13.97 0.07 3.42
CA LYS A 323 -14.36 -1.33 3.19
C LYS A 323 -15.37 -1.40 2.05
N PHE A 324 -15.06 -2.21 1.06
CA PHE A 324 -15.92 -2.44 -0.10
C PHE A 324 -16.16 -3.93 -0.31
N ARG A 325 -17.28 -4.26 -0.95
CA ARG A 325 -17.49 -5.55 -1.58
C ARG A 325 -17.20 -5.42 -3.07
N LEU A 326 -16.47 -6.36 -3.62
CA LEU A 326 -16.31 -6.54 -5.04
C LEU A 326 -17.54 -7.30 -5.56
N ASP A 327 -18.28 -6.68 -6.48
CA ASP A 327 -19.55 -7.21 -7.04
C ASP A 327 -19.33 -8.01 -8.32
#